data_d990b54da4f7b383899cf82803ffdf70
#
_entry.id   d990b54da4f7b383899cf82803ffdf70
#
_cell.length_a   1.000
_cell.length_b   1.000
_cell.length_c   1.000
_cell.angle_alpha   90.00
_cell.angle_beta   90.00
_cell.angle_gamma   90.00
#
_symmetry.space_group_name_H-M   'P 1'
#
loop_
_entity.id
_entity.type
_entity.pdbx_description
1 polymer ?
#
loop_
_entity_poly.entity_id
_entity_poly.type
_entity_poly.pdbx_seq_one_letter_code
_entity_poly.pdbx_strand_id
1 'polypeptide(L)'
;MQPTKANVMEDVIARPQTQSPPVPVADKPLKRVLIICSKGKLEDVYAALVMANGALMEGIEAKMFFTFFGLEAITKKGADHLHTATVGNPAFMPQVPTMLAGLPGFEAFASFMMRKEMDKLDMPHVTEFFEMIEAGGGEVFACKLAADMFHLTKEDFVPQVKDIITVGDMYALAAGERTQIIFI
;
A
#
# COMPACT_ATOMS: atom_id res chain seq x y z
N MET A 1 17.02 37.83 11.44
CA MET A 1 16.40 36.97 12.43
C MET A 1 15.68 35.87 11.65
N GLN A 2 16.23 34.68 11.55
CA GLN A 2 15.59 33.57 10.80
C GLN A 2 14.55 32.91 11.71
N PRO A 3 13.36 32.50 11.19
CA PRO A 3 12.36 31.84 12.00
C PRO A 3 12.88 30.47 12.45
N THR A 4 12.69 30.15 13.71
CA THR A 4 13.04 28.86 14.31
C THR A 4 12.16 27.75 13.75
N LYS A 5 12.71 26.53 13.60
CA LYS A 5 12.00 25.36 13.07
C LYS A 5 10.65 25.05 13.77
N ALA A 6 10.51 25.45 15.05
CA ALA A 6 9.27 25.33 15.80
C ALA A 6 8.13 26.20 15.21
N ASN A 7 8.41 27.43 14.81
CA ASN A 7 7.39 28.32 14.22
C ASN A 7 6.89 27.84 12.85
N VAL A 8 7.74 27.14 12.07
CA VAL A 8 7.33 26.63 10.76
C VAL A 8 6.37 25.43 10.91
N MET A 9 6.53 24.64 11.96
CA MET A 9 5.67 23.48 12.23
C MET A 9 4.30 23.92 12.78
N GLU A 10 4.24 24.94 13.63
CA GLU A 10 2.98 25.52 14.11
C GLU A 10 2.17 26.16 12.97
N ASP A 11 2.83 26.83 12.03
CA ASP A 11 2.18 27.43 10.85
C ASP A 11 1.61 26.39 9.88
N VAL A 12 2.18 25.18 9.81
CA VAL A 12 1.66 24.07 8.97
C VAL A 12 0.43 23.45 9.61
N ILE A 13 0.39 23.36 10.94
CA ILE A 13 -0.76 22.80 11.69
C ILE A 13 -1.91 23.81 11.79
N ALA A 14 -1.59 25.10 11.83
CA ALA A 14 -2.57 26.19 11.93
C ALA A 14 -3.20 26.61 10.60
N ARG A 15 -2.78 26.06 9.46
CA ARG A 15 -3.46 26.33 8.19
C ARG A 15 -4.87 25.77 8.27
N PRO A 16 -5.92 26.62 8.10
CA PRO A 16 -7.28 26.09 7.98
C PRO A 16 -7.24 25.05 6.86
N GLN A 17 -7.64 23.84 7.16
CA GLN A 17 -7.85 22.81 6.13
C GLN A 17 -8.88 23.42 5.18
N THR A 18 -8.42 23.92 4.05
CA THR A 18 -9.28 24.35 2.96
C THR A 18 -10.03 23.09 2.57
N GLN A 19 -11.27 22.96 3.00
CA GLN A 19 -12.14 21.89 2.54
C GLN A 19 -12.15 22.01 1.03
N SER A 20 -11.51 21.06 0.39
CA SER A 20 -11.57 20.95 -1.07
C SER A 20 -13.03 20.99 -1.46
N PRO A 21 -13.42 21.71 -2.52
CA PRO A 21 -14.80 21.70 -2.97
C PRO A 21 -15.21 20.23 -3.19
N PRO A 22 -16.46 19.86 -2.84
CA PRO A 22 -16.91 18.50 -2.97
C PRO A 22 -16.66 18.05 -4.42
N VAL A 23 -15.94 16.94 -4.55
CA VAL A 23 -15.70 16.33 -5.87
C VAL A 23 -17.06 15.96 -6.44
N PRO A 24 -17.40 16.33 -7.70
CA PRO A 24 -18.65 15.96 -8.30
C PRO A 24 -18.82 14.44 -8.25
N VAL A 25 -19.85 13.98 -7.55
CA VAL A 25 -20.17 12.55 -7.50
C VAL A 25 -20.69 12.14 -8.88
N ALA A 26 -20.09 11.12 -9.48
CA ALA A 26 -20.57 10.58 -10.74
C ALA A 26 -22.01 10.08 -10.60
N ASP A 27 -22.82 10.23 -11.64
CA ASP A 27 -24.21 9.75 -11.69
C ASP A 27 -24.35 8.25 -11.36
N LYS A 28 -23.29 7.50 -11.52
CA LYS A 28 -23.20 6.07 -11.19
C LYS A 28 -21.99 5.85 -10.28
N PRO A 29 -22.18 5.72 -8.97
CA PRO A 29 -21.06 5.51 -8.03
C PRO A 29 -20.33 4.20 -8.34
N LEU A 30 -19.02 4.19 -8.06
CA LEU A 30 -18.17 3.01 -8.17
C LEU A 30 -18.70 1.90 -7.25
N LYS A 31 -18.71 0.66 -7.72
CA LYS A 31 -19.14 -0.51 -6.92
C LYS A 31 -17.98 -1.33 -6.43
N ARG A 32 -16.91 -1.39 -7.21
CA ARG A 32 -15.75 -2.25 -6.93
C ARG A 32 -14.45 -1.61 -7.36
N VAL A 33 -13.43 -1.81 -6.58
CA VAL A 33 -12.04 -1.60 -7.00
C VAL A 33 -11.32 -2.95 -7.03
N LEU A 34 -10.51 -3.18 -8.08
CA LEU A 34 -9.53 -4.25 -8.14
C LEU A 34 -8.15 -3.59 -8.15
N ILE A 35 -7.41 -3.79 -7.08
CA ILE A 35 -6.07 -3.22 -6.90
C ILE A 35 -5.04 -4.29 -7.19
N ILE A 36 -4.22 -4.06 -8.22
CA ILE A 36 -3.11 -4.95 -8.59
C ILE A 36 -1.84 -4.36 -8.00
N CYS A 37 -1.24 -5.07 -7.06
CA CYS A 37 0.03 -4.68 -6.43
C CYS A 37 1.16 -5.58 -6.96
N SER A 38 2.06 -5.00 -7.75
CA SER A 38 3.16 -5.73 -8.39
C SER A 38 4.52 -5.51 -7.71
N LYS A 39 4.61 -4.52 -6.83
CA LYS A 39 5.83 -4.15 -6.13
C LYS A 39 5.75 -4.50 -4.65
N GLY A 40 6.89 -4.92 -4.08
CA GLY A 40 7.02 -5.30 -2.68
C GLY A 40 7.68 -4.24 -1.80
N LYS A 41 7.72 -2.97 -2.24
CA LYS A 41 8.28 -1.91 -1.42
C LYS A 41 7.22 -1.33 -0.47
N LEU A 42 7.68 -0.92 0.71
CA LEU A 42 6.81 -0.46 1.80
C LEU A 42 5.80 0.59 1.32
N GLU A 43 6.26 1.61 0.62
CA GLU A 43 5.43 2.71 0.13
C GLU A 43 4.40 2.28 -0.91
N ASP A 44 4.75 1.37 -1.82
CA ASP A 44 3.84 0.84 -2.84
C ASP A 44 2.74 -0.02 -2.18
N VAL A 45 3.13 -0.88 -1.25
CA VAL A 45 2.19 -1.77 -0.52
C VAL A 45 1.23 -0.95 0.34
N TYR A 46 1.74 0.04 1.09
CA TYR A 46 0.86 0.91 1.89
C TYR A 46 -0.10 1.72 1.03
N ALA A 47 0.34 2.19 -0.14
CA ALA A 47 -0.57 2.86 -1.09
C ALA A 47 -1.73 1.94 -1.48
N ALA A 48 -1.44 0.67 -1.80
CA ALA A 48 -2.47 -0.32 -2.13
C ALA A 48 -3.42 -0.60 -0.96
N LEU A 49 -2.88 -0.78 0.26
CA LEU A 49 -3.65 -1.08 1.46
C LEU A 49 -4.58 0.08 1.87
N VAL A 50 -4.06 1.32 1.85
CA VAL A 50 -4.85 2.52 2.16
C VAL A 50 -6.00 2.70 1.16
N MET A 51 -5.74 2.46 -0.13
CA MET A 51 -6.79 2.54 -1.16
C MET A 51 -7.85 1.45 -0.98
N ALA A 52 -7.45 0.22 -0.66
CA ALA A 52 -8.38 -0.87 -0.40
C ALA A 52 -9.26 -0.59 0.82
N ASN A 53 -8.63 -0.22 1.95
CA ASN A 53 -9.35 0.10 3.17
C ASN A 53 -10.27 1.31 2.99
N GLY A 54 -9.80 2.38 2.34
CA GLY A 54 -10.61 3.54 2.03
C GLY A 54 -11.83 3.21 1.16
N ALA A 55 -11.68 2.33 0.15
CA ALA A 55 -12.81 1.87 -0.65
C ALA A 55 -13.87 1.16 0.20
N LEU A 56 -13.43 0.26 1.10
CA LEU A 56 -14.36 -0.44 2.01
C LEU A 56 -15.09 0.52 2.95
N MET A 57 -14.42 1.54 3.47
CA MET A 57 -15.04 2.57 4.31
C MET A 57 -16.12 3.37 3.56
N GLU A 58 -15.98 3.53 2.25
CA GLU A 58 -16.98 4.17 1.37
C GLU A 58 -18.06 3.19 0.84
N GLY A 59 -18.07 1.96 1.33
CA GLY A 59 -19.01 0.92 0.88
C GLY A 59 -18.73 0.38 -0.52
N ILE A 60 -17.50 0.53 -1.02
CA ILE A 60 -17.03 0.03 -2.30
C ILE A 60 -16.31 -1.30 -2.06
N GLU A 61 -16.67 -2.35 -2.79
CA GLU A 61 -15.98 -3.64 -2.71
C GLU A 61 -14.50 -3.47 -3.07
N ALA A 62 -13.61 -3.99 -2.26
CA ALA A 62 -12.17 -3.99 -2.53
C ALA A 62 -11.67 -5.42 -2.76
N LYS A 63 -11.02 -5.63 -3.90
CA LYS A 63 -10.29 -6.86 -4.22
C LYS A 63 -8.85 -6.51 -4.52
N MET A 64 -7.93 -7.24 -3.91
CA MET A 64 -6.50 -7.05 -4.09
C MET A 64 -5.87 -8.25 -4.76
N PHE A 65 -5.04 -8.03 -5.75
CA PHE A 65 -4.31 -9.06 -6.47
C PHE A 65 -2.82 -8.77 -6.41
N PHE A 66 -2.09 -9.55 -5.66
CA PHE A 66 -0.66 -9.42 -5.50
C PHE A 66 0.09 -10.29 -6.52
N THR A 67 1.03 -9.70 -7.22
CA THR A 67 1.81 -10.38 -8.26
C THR A 67 3.29 -9.98 -8.21
N PHE A 68 4.16 -10.77 -8.84
CA PHE A 68 5.61 -10.56 -8.84
C PHE A 68 6.15 -10.24 -7.43
N PHE A 69 6.91 -9.16 -7.28
CA PHE A 69 7.50 -8.77 -5.99
C PHE A 69 6.47 -8.33 -4.95
N GLY A 70 5.27 -7.96 -5.37
CA GLY A 70 4.16 -7.69 -4.47
C GLY A 70 3.76 -8.89 -3.60
N LEU A 71 4.06 -10.12 -4.04
CA LEU A 71 3.80 -11.33 -3.23
C LEU A 71 4.52 -11.31 -1.88
N GLU A 72 5.68 -10.63 -1.77
CA GLU A 72 6.41 -10.51 -0.51
C GLU A 72 5.52 -9.92 0.59
N ALA A 73 4.69 -8.94 0.25
CA ALA A 73 3.81 -8.26 1.19
C ALA A 73 2.73 -9.16 1.81
N ILE A 74 2.37 -10.25 1.14
CA ILE A 74 1.36 -11.19 1.62
C ILE A 74 1.95 -12.51 2.12
N THR A 75 3.29 -12.62 2.21
CA THR A 75 3.92 -13.78 2.86
C THR A 75 4.03 -13.58 4.36
N LYS A 76 3.96 -14.66 5.14
CA LYS A 76 4.16 -14.65 6.60
C LYS A 76 5.52 -14.10 7.02
N LYS A 77 6.52 -14.22 6.15
CA LYS A 77 7.90 -13.76 6.43
C LYS A 77 8.13 -12.31 6.02
N GLY A 78 7.42 -11.82 4.99
CA GLY A 78 7.66 -10.52 4.38
C GLY A 78 6.73 -9.43 4.87
N ALA A 79 5.48 -9.75 5.21
CA ALA A 79 4.40 -8.77 5.44
C ALA A 79 4.81 -7.58 6.33
N ASP A 80 5.40 -7.83 7.50
CA ASP A 80 5.84 -6.77 8.41
C ASP A 80 7.33 -6.41 8.30
N HIS A 81 8.02 -6.97 7.30
CA HIS A 81 9.46 -6.77 7.08
C HIS A 81 9.78 -6.06 5.76
N LEU A 82 8.80 -5.47 5.11
CA LEU A 82 8.99 -4.76 3.85
C LEU A 82 9.99 -3.60 4.01
N HIS A 83 10.79 -3.41 2.98
CA HIS A 83 11.77 -2.32 2.90
C HIS A 83 11.32 -1.22 1.96
N THR A 84 11.72 0.01 2.25
CA THR A 84 11.52 1.14 1.32
C THR A 84 12.41 1.00 0.09
N ALA A 85 12.01 1.60 -1.02
CA ALA A 85 12.89 1.73 -2.17
C ALA A 85 14.08 2.63 -1.83
N THR A 86 15.29 2.14 -2.09
CA THR A 86 16.53 2.88 -1.80
C THR A 86 16.81 3.99 -2.80
N VAL A 87 16.25 3.88 -4.00
CA VAL A 87 16.49 4.81 -5.09
C VAL A 87 15.16 5.47 -5.47
N GLY A 88 15.04 6.78 -5.22
CA GLY A 88 14.03 7.55 -5.91
C GLY A 88 13.12 8.46 -5.11
N ASN A 89 13.23 8.58 -3.78
CA ASN A 89 12.44 9.61 -3.11
C ASN A 89 13.29 10.58 -2.28
N PRO A 90 13.82 11.66 -2.90
CA PRO A 90 14.54 12.71 -2.18
C PRO A 90 13.63 13.55 -1.27
N ALA A 91 12.31 13.38 -1.33
CA ALA A 91 11.37 14.19 -0.56
C ALA A 91 11.56 14.03 0.96
N PHE A 92 11.94 12.83 1.42
CA PHE A 92 12.17 12.55 2.84
C PHE A 92 13.56 12.99 3.34
N MET A 93 14.56 13.00 2.47
CA MET A 93 15.93 13.40 2.80
C MET A 93 16.57 14.22 1.68
N PRO A 94 16.13 15.46 1.47
CA PRO A 94 16.62 16.29 0.36
C PRO A 94 18.11 16.62 0.45
N GLN A 95 18.75 16.35 1.59
CA GLN A 95 20.16 16.63 1.86
C GLN A 95 21.07 15.43 1.58
N VAL A 96 20.50 14.23 1.32
CA VAL A 96 21.28 13.02 1.07
C VAL A 96 21.45 12.83 -0.43
N PRO A 97 22.69 12.86 -0.95
CA PRO A 97 22.94 12.56 -2.36
C PRO A 97 22.44 11.17 -2.71
N THR A 98 21.74 11.03 -3.84
CA THR A 98 21.16 9.76 -4.33
C THR A 98 22.22 8.66 -4.43
N MET A 99 23.48 9.02 -4.63
CA MET A 99 24.62 8.10 -4.70
C MET A 99 24.87 7.35 -3.37
N LEU A 100 24.50 7.92 -2.23
CA LEU A 100 24.64 7.28 -0.90
C LEU A 100 23.52 6.26 -0.64
N ALA A 101 22.40 6.36 -1.35
CA ALA A 101 21.26 5.44 -1.20
C ALA A 101 21.59 3.99 -1.61
N GLY A 102 22.65 3.77 -2.38
CA GLY A 102 23.15 2.45 -2.78
C GLY A 102 24.13 1.80 -1.78
N LEU A 103 24.46 2.48 -0.67
CA LEU A 103 25.38 1.91 0.33
C LEU A 103 24.68 0.80 1.15
N PRO A 104 25.41 -0.28 1.48
CA PRO A 104 24.90 -1.32 2.37
C PRO A 104 24.40 -0.75 3.70
N GLY A 105 23.19 -1.13 4.11
CA GLY A 105 22.56 -0.67 5.35
C GLY A 105 21.75 0.63 5.23
N PHE A 106 21.86 1.39 4.14
CA PHE A 106 21.06 2.61 3.95
C PHE A 106 19.56 2.30 3.80
N GLU A 107 19.23 1.21 3.11
CA GLU A 107 17.85 0.73 2.96
C GLU A 107 17.21 0.42 4.33
N ALA A 108 17.93 -0.29 5.19
CA ALA A 108 17.45 -0.61 6.54
C ALA A 108 17.22 0.66 7.37
N PHE A 109 18.14 1.63 7.28
CA PHE A 109 18.02 2.91 7.97
C PHE A 109 16.82 3.73 7.44
N ALA A 110 16.66 3.82 6.13
CA ALA A 110 15.54 4.53 5.52
C ALA A 110 14.19 3.89 5.88
N SER A 111 14.13 2.55 5.86
CA SER A 111 12.95 1.79 6.27
C SER A 111 12.61 2.00 7.75
N PHE A 112 13.62 2.01 8.62
CA PHE A 112 13.44 2.32 10.04
C PHE A 112 12.88 3.74 10.25
N MET A 113 13.44 4.72 9.55
CA MET A 113 12.96 6.11 9.65
C MET A 113 11.51 6.24 9.17
N MET A 114 11.17 5.60 8.05
CA MET A 114 9.80 5.63 7.53
C MET A 114 8.81 4.98 8.50
N ARG A 115 9.12 3.79 9.02
CA ARG A 115 8.27 3.14 10.03
C ARG A 115 8.07 4.01 11.25
N LYS A 116 9.12 4.64 11.75
CA LYS A 116 9.03 5.56 12.89
C LYS A 116 8.11 6.76 12.62
N GLU A 117 8.07 7.28 11.40
CA GLU A 117 7.11 8.34 11.04
C GLU A 117 5.69 7.78 10.93
N MET A 118 5.51 6.56 10.42
CA MET A 118 4.22 5.88 10.36
C MET A 118 3.67 5.57 11.76
N ASP A 119 4.53 5.10 12.68
CA ASP A 119 4.17 4.84 14.08
C ASP A 119 3.68 6.10 14.79
N LYS A 120 4.25 7.29 14.49
CA LYS A 120 3.78 8.56 15.05
C LYS A 120 2.40 8.98 14.56
N LEU A 121 1.95 8.43 13.45
CA LEU A 121 0.64 8.68 12.87
C LEU A 121 -0.36 7.55 13.21
N ASP A 122 0.04 6.65 14.12
CA ASP A 122 -0.74 5.46 14.49
C ASP A 122 -1.19 4.65 13.25
N MET A 123 -0.32 4.56 12.23
CA MET A 123 -0.61 3.78 11.02
C MET A 123 -0.51 2.29 11.33
N PRO A 124 -1.54 1.49 11.01
CA PRO A 124 -1.53 0.06 11.22
C PRO A 124 -0.38 -0.64 10.50
N HIS A 125 0.15 -1.72 11.06
CA HIS A 125 1.08 -2.59 10.36
C HIS A 125 0.42 -3.30 9.17
N VAL A 126 1.23 -3.82 8.25
CA VAL A 126 0.72 -4.47 7.03
C VAL A 126 -0.24 -5.62 7.36
N THR A 127 0.10 -6.44 8.34
CA THR A 127 -0.76 -7.54 8.81
C THR A 127 -2.08 -7.05 9.40
N GLU A 128 -2.06 -5.97 10.18
CA GLU A 128 -3.27 -5.34 10.73
C GLU A 128 -4.16 -4.77 9.62
N PHE A 129 -3.56 -4.17 8.58
CA PHE A 129 -4.34 -3.73 7.42
C PHE A 129 -5.05 -4.88 6.72
N PHE A 130 -4.41 -6.04 6.57
CA PHE A 130 -5.06 -7.21 5.99
C PHE A 130 -6.23 -7.71 6.85
N GLU A 131 -6.09 -7.68 8.17
CA GLU A 131 -7.19 -7.99 9.10
C GLU A 131 -8.35 -7.01 8.95
N MET A 132 -8.06 -5.70 8.85
CA MET A 132 -9.09 -4.67 8.63
C MET A 132 -9.78 -4.84 7.28
N ILE A 133 -9.03 -5.15 6.21
CA ILE A 133 -9.57 -5.38 4.87
C ILE A 133 -10.48 -6.60 4.86
N GLU A 134 -10.06 -7.71 5.47
CA GLU A 134 -10.87 -8.91 5.59
C GLU A 134 -12.15 -8.66 6.41
N ALA A 135 -12.02 -8.00 7.55
CA ALA A 135 -13.16 -7.62 8.39
C ALA A 135 -14.16 -6.69 7.67
N GLY A 136 -13.67 -5.82 6.79
CA GLY A 136 -14.48 -4.97 5.90
C GLY A 136 -15.10 -5.69 4.71
N GLY A 137 -14.85 -7.00 4.55
CA GLY A 137 -15.35 -7.81 3.42
C GLY A 137 -14.49 -7.70 2.16
N GLY A 138 -13.29 -7.14 2.25
CA GLY A 138 -12.31 -7.14 1.17
C GLY A 138 -11.70 -8.53 0.96
N GLU A 139 -11.17 -8.76 -0.23
CA GLU A 139 -10.59 -10.05 -0.60
C GLU A 139 -9.17 -9.86 -1.14
N VAL A 140 -8.26 -10.72 -0.68
CA VAL A 140 -6.84 -10.70 -1.07
C VAL A 140 -6.49 -11.98 -1.81
N PHE A 141 -5.85 -11.85 -2.96
CA PHE A 141 -5.48 -12.96 -3.83
C PHE A 141 -3.99 -12.90 -4.21
N ALA A 142 -3.39 -14.06 -4.35
CA ALA A 142 -2.03 -14.22 -4.88
C ALA A 142 -2.07 -14.66 -6.36
N CYS A 143 -1.15 -14.13 -7.16
CA CYS A 143 -0.99 -14.51 -8.55
C CYS A 143 -0.34 -15.89 -8.65
N LYS A 144 -1.04 -16.86 -9.31
CA LYS A 144 -0.54 -18.22 -9.48
C LYS A 144 0.80 -18.27 -10.21
N LEU A 145 0.96 -17.54 -11.32
CA LEU A 145 2.21 -17.53 -12.07
C LEU A 145 3.39 -17.07 -11.22
N ALA A 146 3.20 -16.00 -10.44
CA ALA A 146 4.26 -15.48 -9.59
C ALA A 146 4.53 -16.39 -8.38
N ALA A 147 3.49 -17.00 -7.80
CA ALA A 147 3.64 -17.98 -6.73
C ALA A 147 4.43 -19.22 -7.21
N ASP A 148 4.10 -19.76 -8.38
CA ASP A 148 4.83 -20.87 -8.99
C ASP A 148 6.30 -20.48 -9.27
N MET A 149 6.56 -19.27 -9.77
CA MET A 149 7.91 -18.77 -10.07
C MET A 149 8.79 -18.64 -8.81
N PHE A 150 8.19 -18.23 -7.69
CA PHE A 150 8.88 -18.07 -6.41
C PHE A 150 8.76 -19.32 -5.51
N HIS A 151 8.14 -20.41 -6.01
CA HIS A 151 7.92 -21.65 -5.27
C HIS A 151 7.14 -21.44 -3.97
N LEU A 152 6.17 -20.53 -3.99
CA LEU A 152 5.30 -20.22 -2.84
C LEU A 152 4.02 -21.05 -2.93
N THR A 153 3.59 -21.54 -1.77
CA THR A 153 2.36 -22.29 -1.58
C THR A 153 1.38 -21.50 -0.70
N LYS A 154 0.16 -22.00 -0.55
CA LYS A 154 -0.84 -21.34 0.28
C LYS A 154 -0.39 -21.16 1.73
N GLU A 155 0.40 -22.09 2.23
CA GLU A 155 0.94 -22.12 3.58
C GLU A 155 1.96 -21.02 3.86
N ASP A 156 2.59 -20.48 2.83
CA ASP A 156 3.57 -19.39 2.95
C ASP A 156 2.91 -18.02 3.11
N PHE A 157 1.64 -17.90 2.73
CA PHE A 157 0.91 -16.64 2.79
C PHE A 157 0.23 -16.41 4.14
N VAL A 158 -0.04 -15.13 4.43
CA VAL A 158 -0.84 -14.73 5.59
C VAL A 158 -2.26 -15.31 5.48
N PRO A 159 -2.96 -15.54 6.62
CA PRO A 159 -4.28 -16.19 6.61
C PRO A 159 -5.33 -15.46 5.76
N GLN A 160 -5.22 -14.15 5.64
CA GLN A 160 -6.16 -13.28 4.92
C GLN A 160 -6.09 -13.45 3.39
N VAL A 161 -5.05 -14.12 2.86
CA VAL A 161 -5.02 -14.47 1.44
C VAL A 161 -6.07 -15.54 1.17
N LYS A 162 -7.11 -15.17 0.45
CA LYS A 162 -8.25 -16.04 0.16
C LYS A 162 -7.85 -17.22 -0.72
N ASP A 163 -7.15 -16.96 -1.82
CA ASP A 163 -6.72 -18.00 -2.77
C ASP A 163 -5.55 -17.56 -3.65
N ILE A 164 -4.95 -18.56 -4.34
CA ILE A 164 -3.97 -18.38 -5.41
C ILE A 164 -4.71 -18.53 -6.74
N ILE A 165 -4.83 -17.45 -7.50
CA ILE A 165 -5.65 -17.39 -8.69
C ILE A 165 -4.85 -17.05 -9.96
N THR A 166 -5.38 -17.41 -11.10
CA THR A 166 -4.79 -17.06 -12.40
C THR A 166 -5.14 -15.61 -12.78
N VAL A 167 -4.45 -15.07 -13.79
CA VAL A 167 -4.79 -13.78 -14.38
C VAL A 167 -6.20 -13.81 -15.03
N GLY A 168 -6.60 -14.96 -15.57
CA GLY A 168 -7.97 -15.13 -16.09
C GLY A 168 -9.03 -14.99 -15.01
N ASP A 169 -8.81 -15.60 -13.85
CA ASP A 169 -9.69 -15.46 -12.68
C ASP A 169 -9.71 -14.01 -12.16
N MET A 170 -8.54 -13.34 -12.16
CA MET A 170 -8.45 -11.91 -11.80
C MET A 170 -9.34 -11.06 -12.74
N TYR A 171 -9.32 -11.31 -14.05
CA TYR A 171 -10.21 -10.59 -14.96
C TYR A 171 -11.69 -10.94 -14.72
N ALA A 172 -12.00 -12.17 -14.34
CA ALA A 172 -13.36 -12.54 -13.95
C ALA A 172 -13.80 -11.78 -12.68
N LEU A 173 -12.89 -11.58 -11.69
CA LEU A 173 -13.17 -10.73 -10.54
C LEU A 173 -13.40 -9.26 -10.92
N ALA A 174 -12.73 -8.77 -11.98
CA ALA A 174 -12.91 -7.42 -12.50
C ALA A 174 -14.17 -7.28 -13.36
N ALA A 175 -14.75 -8.39 -13.82
CA ALA A 175 -15.96 -8.36 -14.64
C ALA A 175 -17.12 -7.76 -13.85
N GLY A 176 -17.81 -6.80 -14.47
CA GLY A 176 -18.97 -6.16 -13.88
C GLY A 176 -19.02 -4.67 -14.15
N GLU A 177 -20.23 -4.12 -14.05
CA GLU A 177 -20.41 -2.68 -14.19
C GLU A 177 -19.79 -1.93 -13.03
N ARG A 178 -19.17 -0.79 -13.32
CA ARG A 178 -18.61 0.14 -12.31
C ARG A 178 -17.48 -0.46 -11.49
N THR A 179 -16.63 -1.28 -12.12
CA THR A 179 -15.37 -1.76 -11.56
C THR A 179 -14.22 -0.89 -12.09
N GLN A 180 -13.36 -0.44 -11.19
CA GLN A 180 -12.11 0.22 -11.53
C GLN A 180 -10.93 -0.68 -11.22
N ILE A 181 -10.01 -0.80 -12.16
CA ILE A 181 -8.74 -1.51 -11.95
C ILE A 181 -7.67 -0.45 -11.68
N ILE A 182 -6.92 -0.64 -10.60
CA ILE A 182 -5.82 0.22 -10.18
C ILE A 182 -4.56 -0.65 -10.15
N PHE A 183 -3.49 -0.18 -10.78
CA PHE A 183 -2.20 -0.87 -10.82
C PHE A 183 -1.14 -0.07 -10.08
N ILE A 184 -0.42 -0.74 -9.13
CA ILE A 184 0.61 -0.17 -8.26
C ILE A 184 1.91 -0.99 -8.38
#